data_8e71378f85519b08a82c5baae3382455
#
_entry.id   8e71378f85519b08a82c5baae3382455
#
_cell.length_a   1.000
_cell.length_b   1.000
_cell.length_c   1.000
_cell.angle_alpha   90.00
_cell.angle_beta   90.00
_cell.angle_gamma   90.00
#
_symmetry.space_group_name_H-M   'P 1'
#
loop_
_entity.id
_entity.type
_entity.pdbx_description
1 polymer ?
#
loop_
_entity_poly.entity_id
_entity_poly.type
_entity_poly.pdbx_seq_one_letter_code
_entity_poly.pdbx_strand_id
1 'polypeptide(L)'
;MKKNMLAANATKLLDETTPFAVREAFNQLRTNLLYTVTETDSCPVFAITSVTESSGKSTVISNLAVSFAQMGKKILLVDGDMRCPMVYRFFDLDGQQAGLSELISGIQTDVIHKDIHPGLDLITSGRIPPNPSELLTSQRLQDLLAEWKTVYDFVFFDFPPIGVVTDALTICQSVSGYLFDVRSGWNRAKDVLAVIEDMEQVGAKIVGVVLNDYNIKGSGSRYSSHYSKYGKYSKYQKNQYKQSAELSQGKASDQ
;
A
#
# COMPACT_ATOMS: atom_id res chain seq x y z
N MET A 1 -14.00 -20.96 -14.04
CA MET A 1 -14.46 -19.58 -14.12
C MET A 1 -14.26 -18.76 -12.84
N LYS A 2 -14.49 -19.25 -11.60
CA LYS A 2 -14.27 -18.48 -10.35
C LYS A 2 -12.79 -18.10 -10.10
N LYS A 3 -11.82 -18.92 -10.52
CA LYS A 3 -10.39 -18.67 -10.31
C LYS A 3 -9.84 -17.46 -11.11
N ASN A 4 -10.38 -17.21 -12.31
CA ASN A 4 -9.96 -16.08 -13.15
C ASN A 4 -10.58 -14.74 -12.73
N MET A 5 -11.75 -14.75 -12.07
CA MET A 5 -12.35 -13.51 -11.53
C MET A 5 -11.62 -13.01 -10.28
N LEU A 6 -11.05 -13.91 -9.46
CA LEU A 6 -10.25 -13.53 -8.28
C LEU A 6 -8.90 -12.93 -8.68
N ALA A 7 -8.29 -13.44 -9.75
CA ALA A 7 -7.03 -12.90 -10.27
C ALA A 7 -7.21 -11.52 -10.92
N ALA A 8 -8.32 -11.28 -11.62
CA ALA A 8 -8.62 -9.99 -12.24
C ALA A 8 -8.93 -8.87 -11.22
N ASN A 9 -9.40 -9.23 -10.01
CA ASN A 9 -9.64 -8.26 -8.93
C ASN A 9 -8.39 -8.01 -8.06
N ALA A 10 -7.38 -8.86 -8.14
CA ALA A 10 -6.21 -8.79 -7.26
C ALA A 10 -5.25 -7.62 -7.60
N THR A 11 -5.36 -7.04 -8.80
CA THR A 11 -4.52 -5.92 -9.26
C THR A 11 -5.31 -4.62 -9.45
N LYS A 12 -6.51 -4.52 -8.89
CA LYS A 12 -7.34 -3.33 -9.07
C LYS A 12 -6.96 -2.25 -8.08
N LEU A 13 -6.63 -1.05 -8.59
CA LEU A 13 -6.45 0.16 -7.79
C LEU A 13 -7.79 0.80 -7.42
N LEU A 14 -7.76 1.61 -6.36
CA LEU A 14 -8.91 2.40 -5.92
C LEU A 14 -9.33 3.38 -7.01
N ASP A 15 -10.59 3.28 -7.41
CA ASP A 15 -11.23 4.16 -8.36
C ASP A 15 -12.67 4.49 -7.94
N GLU A 16 -13.37 5.27 -8.75
CA GLU A 16 -14.78 5.63 -8.50
C GLU A 16 -15.72 4.42 -8.50
N THR A 17 -15.34 3.33 -9.18
CA THR A 17 -16.13 2.08 -9.27
C THR A 17 -15.88 1.16 -8.10
N THR A 18 -14.85 1.41 -7.29
CA THR A 18 -14.51 0.63 -6.10
C THR A 18 -15.66 0.67 -5.09
N PRO A 19 -16.09 -0.47 -4.54
CA PRO A 19 -17.15 -0.51 -3.55
C PRO A 19 -16.87 0.44 -2.37
N PHE A 20 -17.90 1.16 -1.93
CA PHE A 20 -17.78 2.14 -0.85
C PHE A 20 -17.09 1.58 0.40
N ALA A 21 -17.45 0.35 0.82
CA ALA A 21 -16.85 -0.28 2.00
C ALA A 21 -15.34 -0.50 1.87
N VAL A 22 -14.84 -0.77 0.65
CA VAL A 22 -13.41 -0.93 0.39
C VAL A 22 -12.71 0.44 0.44
N ARG A 23 -13.29 1.46 -0.20
CA ARG A 23 -12.74 2.82 -0.13
C ARG A 23 -12.65 3.33 1.31
N GLU A 24 -13.72 3.12 2.11
CA GLU A 24 -13.73 3.51 3.52
C GLU A 24 -12.72 2.73 4.36
N ALA A 25 -12.46 1.45 4.07
CA ALA A 25 -11.41 0.71 4.74
C ALA A 25 -10.02 1.32 4.50
N PHE A 26 -9.73 1.73 3.25
CA PHE A 26 -8.47 2.44 2.95
C PHE A 26 -8.42 3.86 3.52
N ASN A 27 -9.54 4.60 3.55
CA ASN A 27 -9.63 5.90 4.22
C ASN A 27 -9.34 5.77 5.72
N GLN A 28 -9.87 4.72 6.36
CA GLN A 28 -9.61 4.45 7.78
C GLN A 28 -8.15 4.04 8.00
N LEU A 29 -7.59 3.15 7.16
CA LEU A 29 -6.18 2.75 7.24
C LEU A 29 -5.26 3.96 7.10
N ARG A 30 -5.51 4.82 6.11
CA ARG A 30 -4.79 6.08 5.91
C ARG A 30 -4.87 6.99 7.15
N THR A 31 -6.09 7.20 7.66
CA THR A 31 -6.29 8.05 8.84
C THR A 31 -5.54 7.50 10.05
N ASN A 32 -5.61 6.19 10.29
CA ASN A 32 -4.88 5.56 11.39
C ASN A 32 -3.37 5.72 11.22
N LEU A 33 -2.85 5.58 9.99
CA LEU A 33 -1.43 5.75 9.73
C LEU A 33 -0.97 7.20 9.95
N LEU A 34 -1.79 8.18 9.57
CA LEU A 34 -1.49 9.60 9.83
C LEU A 34 -1.35 9.91 11.33
N TYR A 35 -2.08 9.23 12.21
CA TYR A 35 -1.93 9.40 13.66
C TYR A 35 -0.63 8.80 14.23
N THR A 36 0.10 8.00 13.46
CA THR A 36 1.41 7.46 13.88
C THR A 36 2.57 8.38 13.49
N VAL A 37 2.31 9.38 12.63
CA VAL A 37 3.29 10.37 12.16
C VAL A 37 3.53 11.39 13.28
N THR A 38 4.80 11.68 13.55
CA THR A 38 5.21 12.74 14.47
C THR A 38 5.45 14.05 13.72
N GLU A 39 5.27 15.19 14.37
CA GLU A 39 5.52 16.52 13.78
C GLU A 39 6.96 16.72 13.29
N THR A 40 7.89 15.94 13.82
CA THR A 40 9.31 15.99 13.46
C THR A 40 9.66 15.22 12.19
N ASP A 41 8.76 14.35 11.71
CA ASP A 41 8.99 13.54 10.51
C ASP A 41 8.37 14.23 9.29
N SER A 42 9.18 15.02 8.60
CA SER A 42 8.75 15.83 7.45
C SER A 42 8.30 14.99 6.24
N CYS A 43 8.86 13.79 6.09
CA CYS A 43 8.47 12.82 5.07
C CYS A 43 8.58 11.40 5.65
N PRO A 44 7.50 10.91 6.26
CA PRO A 44 7.47 9.55 6.79
C PRO A 44 7.69 8.50 5.71
N VAL A 45 8.54 7.52 6.04
CA VAL A 45 8.81 6.35 5.20
C VAL A 45 8.14 5.15 5.82
N PHE A 46 7.15 4.58 5.16
CA PHE A 46 6.46 3.38 5.64
C PHE A 46 6.76 2.18 4.76
N ALA A 47 6.97 1.04 5.39
CA ALA A 47 7.16 -0.22 4.69
C ALA A 47 6.03 -1.19 5.02
N ILE A 48 5.69 -2.09 4.09
CA ILE A 48 4.77 -3.19 4.34
C ILE A 48 5.51 -4.52 4.21
N THR A 49 5.22 -5.44 5.12
CA THR A 49 5.67 -6.85 5.05
C THR A 49 4.60 -7.78 5.61
N SER A 50 4.86 -9.09 5.65
CA SER A 50 3.93 -10.11 6.15
C SER A 50 4.68 -11.36 6.60
N VAL A 51 3.98 -12.33 7.21
CA VAL A 51 4.58 -13.64 7.53
C VAL A 51 4.83 -14.45 6.25
N THR A 52 3.84 -14.51 5.34
CA THR A 52 3.83 -15.40 4.19
C THR A 52 3.59 -14.65 2.88
N GLU A 53 3.96 -15.29 1.78
CA GLU A 53 3.63 -14.83 0.43
C GLU A 53 2.12 -14.75 0.20
N SER A 54 1.71 -14.00 -0.83
CA SER A 54 0.31 -13.90 -1.26
C SER A 54 -0.67 -13.44 -0.17
N SER A 55 -0.20 -12.77 0.86
CA SER A 55 -1.04 -12.17 1.90
C SER A 55 -1.84 -10.97 1.38
N GLY A 56 -1.31 -10.24 0.39
CA GLY A 56 -1.92 -9.07 -0.22
C GLY A 56 -1.18 -7.76 0.00
N LYS A 57 0.05 -7.80 0.51
CA LYS A 57 0.93 -6.64 0.77
C LYS A 57 0.91 -5.60 -0.34
N SER A 58 1.29 -6.05 -1.55
CA SER A 58 1.39 -5.18 -2.73
C SER A 58 0.03 -4.54 -3.07
N THR A 59 -1.08 -5.27 -2.89
CA THR A 59 -2.44 -4.72 -3.05
C THR A 59 -2.71 -3.64 -2.01
N VAL A 60 -2.38 -3.91 -0.75
CA VAL A 60 -2.62 -2.96 0.35
C VAL A 60 -1.80 -1.70 0.17
N ILE A 61 -0.48 -1.83 -0.06
CA ILE A 61 0.42 -0.67 -0.11
C ILE A 61 0.16 0.19 -1.36
N SER A 62 -0.11 -0.44 -2.53
CA SER A 62 -0.42 0.30 -3.76
C SER A 62 -1.72 1.11 -3.62
N ASN A 63 -2.76 0.51 -3.05
CA ASN A 63 -4.02 1.20 -2.81
C ASN A 63 -3.91 2.27 -1.71
N LEU A 64 -3.09 2.03 -0.69
CA LEU A 64 -2.81 3.02 0.34
C LEU A 64 -2.09 4.24 -0.26
N ALA A 65 -1.08 4.02 -1.10
CA ALA A 65 -0.38 5.09 -1.82
C ALA A 65 -1.34 5.92 -2.68
N VAL A 66 -2.22 5.27 -3.45
CA VAL A 66 -3.29 5.95 -4.21
C VAL A 66 -4.21 6.75 -3.28
N SER A 67 -4.61 6.19 -2.13
CA SER A 67 -5.46 6.88 -1.15
C SER A 67 -4.81 8.14 -0.56
N PHE A 68 -3.48 8.14 -0.36
CA PHE A 68 -2.73 9.32 0.07
C PHE A 68 -2.60 10.35 -1.06
N ALA A 69 -2.33 9.93 -2.28
CA ALA A 69 -2.26 10.79 -3.46
C ALA A 69 -3.60 11.51 -3.71
N GLN A 70 -4.73 10.81 -3.54
CA GLN A 70 -6.07 11.40 -3.62
C GLN A 70 -6.35 12.49 -2.57
N MET A 71 -5.55 12.58 -1.48
CA MET A 71 -5.58 13.71 -0.55
C MET A 71 -4.74 14.92 -0.99
N GLY A 72 -4.17 14.88 -2.19
CA GLY A 72 -3.27 15.91 -2.69
C GLY A 72 -1.84 15.82 -2.13
N LYS A 73 -1.45 14.68 -1.59
CA LYS A 73 -0.08 14.41 -1.13
C LYS A 73 0.79 13.93 -2.29
N LYS A 74 2.05 14.32 -2.27
CA LYS A 74 3.05 13.86 -3.23
C LYS A 74 3.71 12.59 -2.72
N ILE A 75 3.46 11.47 -3.37
CA ILE A 75 3.78 10.12 -2.90
C ILE A 75 4.82 9.48 -3.80
N LEU A 76 5.79 8.79 -3.19
CA LEU A 76 6.65 7.83 -3.87
C LEU A 76 6.32 6.43 -3.38
N LEU A 77 5.93 5.55 -4.29
CA LEU A 77 5.81 4.11 -4.04
C LEU A 77 7.04 3.41 -4.61
N VAL A 78 7.67 2.54 -3.82
CA VAL A 78 8.89 1.82 -4.18
C VAL A 78 8.65 0.33 -4.03
N ASP A 79 8.82 -0.43 -5.10
CA ASP A 79 8.82 -1.89 -5.05
C ASP A 79 10.19 -2.39 -4.57
N GLY A 80 10.29 -2.68 -3.28
CA GLY A 80 11.47 -3.22 -2.62
C GLY A 80 11.56 -4.75 -2.64
N ASP A 81 10.53 -5.45 -3.17
CA ASP A 81 10.57 -6.89 -3.36
C ASP A 81 11.36 -7.25 -4.63
N MET A 82 12.69 -7.20 -4.53
CA MET A 82 13.59 -7.55 -5.64
C MET A 82 13.63 -9.06 -5.93
N ARG A 83 12.84 -9.89 -5.22
CA ARG A 83 12.79 -11.34 -5.42
C ARG A 83 11.56 -11.77 -6.22
N CYS A 84 10.41 -11.22 -5.88
CA CYS A 84 9.13 -11.50 -6.52
C CYS A 84 8.33 -10.21 -6.73
N PRO A 85 8.83 -9.27 -7.56
CA PRO A 85 8.20 -7.97 -7.75
C PRO A 85 6.79 -8.10 -8.32
N MET A 86 5.87 -7.29 -7.80
CA MET A 86 4.46 -7.36 -8.19
C MET A 86 3.82 -5.99 -8.41
N VAL A 87 4.42 -4.91 -7.88
CA VAL A 87 3.80 -3.57 -7.89
C VAL A 87 3.58 -3.07 -9.32
N TYR A 88 4.50 -3.33 -10.25
CA TYR A 88 4.37 -2.93 -11.66
C TYR A 88 3.05 -3.34 -12.32
N ARG A 89 2.45 -4.49 -11.88
CA ARG A 89 1.20 -5.02 -12.44
C ARG A 89 -0.03 -4.17 -12.10
N PHE A 90 0.02 -3.43 -11.00
CA PHE A 90 -1.09 -2.54 -10.60
C PHE A 90 -1.19 -1.30 -11.47
N PHE A 91 -0.10 -0.97 -12.17
CA PHE A 91 0.03 0.25 -12.96
C PHE A 91 0.28 -0.04 -14.44
N ASP A 92 0.02 -1.28 -14.89
CA ASP A 92 0.17 -1.74 -16.26
C ASP A 92 1.57 -1.45 -16.86
N LEU A 93 2.62 -1.54 -16.03
CA LEU A 93 4.01 -1.34 -16.42
C LEU A 93 4.68 -2.68 -16.80
N ASP A 94 5.77 -2.58 -17.56
CA ASP A 94 6.63 -3.73 -17.84
C ASP A 94 7.58 -3.98 -16.66
N GLY A 95 7.50 -5.17 -16.06
CA GLY A 95 8.36 -5.57 -14.94
C GLY A 95 9.83 -5.86 -15.32
N GLN A 96 10.20 -5.76 -16.60
CA GLN A 96 11.57 -5.94 -17.07
C GLN A 96 12.33 -4.60 -17.22
N GLN A 97 11.66 -3.46 -17.02
CA GLN A 97 12.30 -2.15 -17.07
C GLN A 97 13.27 -1.97 -15.91
N ALA A 98 14.22 -1.04 -16.08
CA ALA A 98 15.11 -0.66 -14.98
C ALA A 98 14.30 -0.04 -13.83
N GLY A 99 14.74 -0.30 -12.61
CA GLY A 99 14.05 0.13 -11.39
C GLY A 99 15.03 0.34 -10.23
N LEU A 100 14.58 -0.03 -9.03
CA LEU A 100 15.33 0.19 -7.79
C LEU A 100 16.70 -0.49 -7.80
N SER A 101 16.82 -1.71 -8.34
CA SER A 101 18.09 -2.42 -8.41
C SER A 101 19.12 -1.71 -9.25
N GLU A 102 18.75 -1.18 -10.41
CA GLU A 102 19.63 -0.40 -11.29
C GLU A 102 19.96 0.97 -10.69
N LEU A 103 19.00 1.60 -10.02
CA LEU A 103 19.18 2.89 -9.36
C LEU A 103 20.21 2.82 -8.23
N ILE A 104 20.07 1.81 -7.36
CA ILE A 104 21.01 1.61 -6.24
C ILE A 104 22.38 1.20 -6.76
N SER A 105 22.45 0.35 -7.78
CA SER A 105 23.72 -0.08 -8.40
C SER A 105 24.39 1.03 -9.21
N GLY A 106 23.74 2.17 -9.44
CA GLY A 106 24.26 3.27 -10.25
C GLY A 106 24.30 2.99 -11.76
N ILE A 107 23.65 1.91 -12.21
CA ILE A 107 23.61 1.52 -13.63
C ILE A 107 22.68 2.46 -14.41
N GLN A 108 21.56 2.84 -13.81
CA GLN A 108 20.59 3.76 -14.39
C GLN A 108 19.98 4.64 -13.29
N THR A 109 19.83 5.93 -13.57
CA THR A 109 19.31 6.92 -12.61
C THR A 109 17.90 7.38 -12.94
N ASP A 110 17.49 7.33 -14.20
CA ASP A 110 16.14 7.70 -14.65
C ASP A 110 15.25 6.47 -14.67
N VAL A 111 14.73 6.11 -13.49
CA VAL A 111 13.89 4.93 -13.26
C VAL A 111 12.57 5.27 -12.58
N ILE A 112 12.33 6.55 -12.28
CA ILE A 112 11.10 6.97 -11.61
C ILE A 112 10.01 7.19 -12.65
N HIS A 113 8.97 6.34 -12.58
CA HIS A 113 7.75 6.54 -13.34
C HIS A 113 6.94 7.68 -12.69
N LYS A 114 6.98 8.85 -13.32
CA LYS A 114 6.33 10.06 -12.81
C LYS A 114 4.84 10.04 -13.09
N ASP A 115 4.06 10.50 -12.07
CA ASP A 115 2.63 10.79 -12.19
C ASP A 115 1.81 9.63 -12.80
N ILE A 116 2.18 8.39 -12.41
CA ILE A 116 1.46 7.17 -12.85
C ILE A 116 0.00 7.14 -12.37
N HIS A 117 -0.28 7.89 -11.32
CA HIS A 117 -1.57 8.30 -10.82
C HIS A 117 -1.39 9.74 -10.30
N PRO A 118 -2.37 10.65 -10.40
CA PRO A 118 -2.22 12.03 -9.97
C PRO A 118 -1.63 12.13 -8.55
N GLY A 119 -0.43 12.71 -8.44
CA GLY A 119 0.33 12.85 -7.19
C GLY A 119 1.11 11.60 -6.74
N LEU A 120 1.16 10.53 -7.55
CA LEU A 120 1.88 9.29 -7.23
C LEU A 120 2.96 8.99 -8.26
N ASP A 121 4.20 8.94 -7.82
CA ASP A 121 5.35 8.43 -8.58
C ASP A 121 5.66 6.99 -8.13
N LEU A 122 6.23 6.18 -9.02
CA LEU A 122 6.59 4.78 -8.75
C LEU A 122 8.03 4.50 -9.18
N ILE A 123 8.74 3.75 -8.33
CA ILE A 123 9.96 3.03 -8.68
C ILE A 123 9.64 1.53 -8.63
N THR A 124 9.70 0.84 -9.77
CA THR A 124 9.59 -0.62 -9.82
C THR A 124 10.83 -1.27 -9.26
N SER A 125 10.78 -2.56 -8.93
CA SER A 125 11.94 -3.28 -8.42
C SER A 125 13.14 -3.29 -9.37
N GLY A 126 12.89 -3.26 -10.68
CA GLY A 126 13.91 -3.47 -11.69
C GLY A 126 14.21 -4.96 -11.92
N ARG A 127 15.37 -5.25 -12.51
CA ARG A 127 15.82 -6.63 -12.72
C ARG A 127 16.20 -7.27 -11.39
N ILE A 128 15.94 -8.55 -11.25
CA ILE A 128 16.28 -9.31 -10.05
C ILE A 128 17.81 -9.37 -9.89
N PRO A 129 18.40 -8.72 -8.87
CA PRO A 129 19.83 -8.75 -8.66
C PRO A 129 20.25 -10.05 -7.96
N PRO A 130 21.53 -10.45 -8.03
CA PRO A 130 22.04 -11.64 -7.33
C PRO A 130 22.07 -11.45 -5.79
N ASN A 131 22.12 -10.21 -5.32
CA ASN A 131 22.34 -9.85 -3.91
C ASN A 131 21.38 -8.74 -3.42
N PRO A 132 20.04 -8.98 -3.36
CA PRO A 132 19.06 -7.97 -2.98
C PRO A 132 19.36 -7.31 -1.63
N SER A 133 19.66 -8.10 -0.61
CA SER A 133 19.87 -7.61 0.77
C SER A 133 21.07 -6.66 0.87
N GLU A 134 22.16 -6.92 0.11
CA GLU A 134 23.33 -6.05 0.07
C GLU A 134 23.02 -4.69 -0.56
N LEU A 135 22.23 -4.68 -1.64
CA LEU A 135 21.78 -3.43 -2.25
C LEU A 135 20.93 -2.61 -1.27
N LEU A 136 20.01 -3.25 -0.56
CA LEU A 136 19.13 -2.59 0.39
C LEU A 136 19.87 -2.07 1.64
N THR A 137 21.06 -2.60 1.98
CA THR A 137 21.90 -2.08 3.07
C THR A 137 22.90 -1.02 2.62
N SER A 138 22.96 -0.71 1.34
CA SER A 138 23.98 0.17 0.78
C SER A 138 23.80 1.64 1.22
N GLN A 139 24.94 2.38 1.33
CA GLN A 139 24.91 3.81 1.55
C GLN A 139 24.15 4.55 0.45
N ARG A 140 24.21 4.04 -0.79
CA ARG A 140 23.50 4.63 -1.92
C ARG A 140 21.98 4.70 -1.69
N LEU A 141 21.37 3.66 -1.11
CA LEU A 141 19.94 3.71 -0.77
C LEU A 141 19.64 4.75 0.32
N GLN A 142 20.55 4.90 1.31
CA GLN A 142 20.39 5.93 2.35
C GLN A 142 20.43 7.34 1.76
N ASP A 143 21.35 7.59 0.82
CA ASP A 143 21.47 8.87 0.12
C ASP A 143 20.21 9.15 -0.72
N LEU A 144 19.69 8.15 -1.43
CA LEU A 144 18.43 8.24 -2.18
C LEU A 144 17.23 8.52 -1.28
N LEU A 145 17.14 7.86 -0.12
CA LEU A 145 16.09 8.11 0.87
C LEU A 145 16.15 9.55 1.38
N ALA A 146 17.35 10.07 1.66
CA ALA A 146 17.52 11.46 2.07
C ALA A 146 17.07 12.44 0.97
N GLU A 147 17.39 12.16 -0.28
CA GLU A 147 16.93 12.93 -1.45
C GLU A 147 15.42 12.88 -1.58
N TRP A 148 14.80 11.69 -1.54
CA TRP A 148 13.35 11.53 -1.68
C TRP A 148 12.57 12.26 -0.59
N LYS A 149 13.10 12.28 0.64
CA LYS A 149 12.50 13.02 1.77
C LYS A 149 12.41 14.52 1.54
N THR A 150 13.19 15.10 0.61
CA THR A 150 13.08 16.51 0.23
C THR A 150 12.02 16.79 -0.83
N VAL A 151 11.55 15.75 -1.52
CA VAL A 151 10.69 15.87 -2.71
C VAL A 151 9.27 15.40 -2.46
N TYR A 152 9.09 14.38 -1.61
CA TYR A 152 7.81 13.72 -1.37
C TYR A 152 7.28 13.99 0.04
N ASP A 153 5.95 13.96 0.19
CA ASP A 153 5.30 14.01 1.50
C ASP A 153 5.38 12.68 2.24
N PHE A 154 5.33 11.56 1.47
CA PHE A 154 5.43 10.18 1.99
C PHE A 154 6.16 9.28 1.01
N VAL A 155 6.90 8.32 1.55
CA VAL A 155 7.50 7.22 0.78
C VAL A 155 6.93 5.90 1.31
N PHE A 156 6.44 5.05 0.40
CA PHE A 156 5.94 3.72 0.72
C PHE A 156 6.80 2.64 0.07
N PHE A 157 7.15 1.61 0.83
CA PHE A 157 7.88 0.44 0.33
C PHE A 157 7.03 -0.82 0.40
N ASP A 158 7.00 -1.59 -0.68
CA ASP A 158 6.54 -2.98 -0.69
C ASP A 158 7.74 -3.91 -0.50
N PHE A 159 7.74 -4.73 0.55
CA PHE A 159 8.82 -5.68 0.82
C PHE A 159 8.35 -7.13 0.77
N PRO A 160 9.26 -8.09 0.53
CA PRO A 160 8.95 -9.51 0.62
C PRO A 160 8.51 -9.91 2.04
N PRO A 161 7.87 -11.10 2.18
CA PRO A 161 7.46 -11.59 3.50
C PRO A 161 8.67 -11.79 4.41
N ILE A 162 8.64 -11.20 5.60
CA ILE A 162 9.72 -11.32 6.59
C ILE A 162 9.86 -12.75 7.14
N GLY A 163 8.78 -13.52 7.15
CA GLY A 163 8.84 -14.94 7.52
C GLY A 163 9.58 -15.84 6.52
N VAL A 164 9.97 -15.29 5.35
CA VAL A 164 10.70 -15.99 4.30
C VAL A 164 12.12 -15.45 4.13
N VAL A 165 12.25 -14.11 4.12
CA VAL A 165 13.54 -13.41 3.92
C VAL A 165 13.59 -12.15 4.79
N THR A 166 14.80 -11.72 5.15
CA THR A 166 15.03 -10.60 6.07
C THR A 166 15.19 -9.25 5.38
N ASP A 167 14.94 -9.17 4.08
CA ASP A 167 15.17 -7.96 3.28
C ASP A 167 14.45 -6.72 3.85
N ALA A 168 13.24 -6.89 4.38
CA ALA A 168 12.49 -5.80 5.01
C ALA A 168 13.21 -5.18 6.21
N LEU A 169 14.04 -5.95 6.93
CA LEU A 169 14.77 -5.46 8.11
C LEU A 169 16.01 -4.64 7.76
N THR A 170 16.52 -4.75 6.54
CA THR A 170 17.75 -4.06 6.12
C THR A 170 17.62 -2.54 6.21
N ILE A 171 16.40 -2.00 6.11
CA ILE A 171 16.12 -0.57 6.16
C ILE A 171 15.39 -0.15 7.45
N CYS A 172 15.36 -0.99 8.49
CA CYS A 172 14.55 -0.74 9.69
C CYS A 172 14.90 0.59 10.40
N GLN A 173 16.15 1.04 10.33
CA GLN A 173 16.58 2.32 10.90
C GLN A 173 16.20 3.54 10.04
N SER A 174 15.80 3.33 8.80
CA SER A 174 15.49 4.38 7.82
C SER A 174 14.00 4.60 7.60
N VAL A 175 13.16 3.70 8.14
CA VAL A 175 11.70 3.78 8.03
C VAL A 175 11.09 4.34 9.30
N SER A 176 10.01 5.10 9.16
CA SER A 176 9.20 5.62 10.27
C SER A 176 8.37 4.52 10.92
N GLY A 177 8.09 3.44 10.17
CA GLY A 177 7.45 2.25 10.71
C GLY A 177 6.97 1.25 9.64
N TYR A 178 6.60 0.06 10.13
CA TYR A 178 6.10 -1.04 9.32
C TYR A 178 4.60 -1.24 9.49
N LEU A 179 3.91 -1.43 8.37
CA LEU A 179 2.60 -2.06 8.31
C LEU A 179 2.79 -3.57 8.18
N PHE A 180 2.15 -4.34 9.04
CA PHE A 180 2.23 -5.80 9.01
C PHE A 180 0.95 -6.38 8.41
N ASP A 181 1.03 -6.93 7.18
CA ASP A 181 -0.14 -7.47 6.48
C ASP A 181 -0.41 -8.92 6.91
N VAL A 182 -1.65 -9.19 7.32
CA VAL A 182 -2.12 -10.50 7.76
C VAL A 182 -3.36 -10.88 6.96
N ARG A 183 -3.27 -11.93 6.17
CA ARG A 183 -4.44 -12.45 5.45
C ARG A 183 -5.31 -13.29 6.37
N SER A 184 -6.58 -12.94 6.45
CA SER A 184 -7.57 -13.61 7.29
C SER A 184 -7.66 -15.11 6.97
N GLY A 185 -7.55 -15.94 8.01
CA GLY A 185 -7.65 -17.40 7.90
C GLY A 185 -6.41 -18.11 7.33
N TRP A 186 -5.29 -17.41 7.05
CA TRP A 186 -4.06 -18.00 6.50
C TRP A 186 -3.00 -18.26 7.56
N ASN A 187 -2.80 -17.32 8.46
CA ASN A 187 -1.77 -17.43 9.50
C ASN A 187 -2.42 -17.64 10.88
N ARG A 188 -1.77 -18.42 11.74
CA ARG A 188 -2.17 -18.48 13.15
C ARG A 188 -1.68 -17.21 13.85
N ALA A 189 -2.51 -16.68 14.75
CA ALA A 189 -2.16 -15.47 15.50
C ALA A 189 -0.81 -15.57 16.23
N LYS A 190 -0.49 -16.75 16.79
CA LYS A 190 0.79 -16.97 17.46
C LYS A 190 2.01 -16.84 16.54
N ASP A 191 1.89 -17.29 15.28
CA ASP A 191 2.98 -17.22 14.31
C ASP A 191 3.19 -15.77 13.85
N VAL A 192 2.09 -15.00 13.73
CA VAL A 192 2.13 -13.56 13.44
C VAL A 192 2.80 -12.80 14.58
N LEU A 193 2.40 -13.07 15.83
CA LEU A 193 2.96 -12.39 17.01
C LEU A 193 4.45 -12.69 17.18
N ALA A 194 4.87 -13.94 17.00
CA ALA A 194 6.29 -14.31 17.10
C ALA A 194 7.14 -13.54 16.07
N VAL A 195 6.68 -13.42 14.83
CA VAL A 195 7.41 -12.66 13.79
C VAL A 195 7.44 -11.17 14.10
N ILE A 196 6.36 -10.61 14.64
CA ILE A 196 6.33 -9.20 15.08
C ILE A 196 7.33 -8.98 16.23
N GLU A 197 7.35 -9.87 17.23
CA GLU A 197 8.30 -9.81 18.35
C GLU A 197 9.76 -9.88 17.84
N ASP A 198 10.07 -10.77 16.89
CA ASP A 198 11.40 -10.87 16.28
C ASP A 198 11.79 -9.56 15.56
N MET A 199 10.85 -8.93 14.85
CA MET A 199 11.07 -7.64 14.20
C MET A 199 11.35 -6.53 15.22
N GLU A 200 10.58 -6.47 16.32
CA GLU A 200 10.74 -5.47 17.36
C GLU A 200 12.07 -5.64 18.12
N GLN A 201 12.56 -6.87 18.31
CA GLN A 201 13.86 -7.15 18.93
C GLN A 201 15.04 -6.56 18.15
N VAL A 202 14.93 -6.46 16.81
CA VAL A 202 15.95 -5.81 15.98
C VAL A 202 15.71 -4.31 15.76
N GLY A 203 14.73 -3.74 16.48
CA GLY A 203 14.44 -2.31 16.48
C GLY A 203 13.47 -1.86 15.38
N ALA A 204 12.80 -2.78 14.70
CA ALA A 204 11.76 -2.41 13.74
C ALA A 204 10.50 -1.93 14.46
N LYS A 205 10.00 -0.74 14.10
CA LYS A 205 8.78 -0.16 14.68
C LYS A 205 7.56 -0.64 13.90
N ILE A 206 6.71 -1.47 14.50
CA ILE A 206 5.43 -1.87 13.91
C ILE A 206 4.39 -0.82 14.25
N VAL A 207 3.88 -0.09 13.24
CA VAL A 207 2.88 0.98 13.43
C VAL A 207 1.45 0.48 13.31
N GLY A 208 1.25 -0.72 12.78
CA GLY A 208 -0.06 -1.33 12.70
C GLY A 208 -0.08 -2.67 11.99
N VAL A 209 -1.16 -3.42 12.26
CA VAL A 209 -1.47 -4.67 11.58
C VAL A 209 -2.66 -4.46 10.67
N VAL A 210 -2.55 -4.85 9.41
CA VAL A 210 -3.62 -4.80 8.41
C VAL A 210 -4.21 -6.20 8.26
N LEU A 211 -5.47 -6.38 8.69
CA LEU A 211 -6.19 -7.63 8.47
C LEU A 211 -6.83 -7.61 7.07
N ASN A 212 -6.19 -8.30 6.13
CA ASN A 212 -6.58 -8.36 4.74
C ASN A 212 -7.51 -9.56 4.43
N ASP A 213 -8.27 -9.47 3.33
CA ASP A 213 -9.21 -10.51 2.85
C ASP A 213 -10.22 -10.97 3.94
N TYR A 214 -10.63 -10.04 4.79
CA TYR A 214 -11.56 -10.33 5.88
C TYR A 214 -13.00 -10.36 5.41
N ASN A 215 -13.67 -11.52 5.55
CA ASN A 215 -15.06 -11.68 5.18
C ASN A 215 -16.01 -11.23 6.32
N ILE A 216 -16.57 -10.04 6.19
CA ILE A 216 -17.45 -9.43 7.19
C ILE A 216 -18.78 -10.20 7.35
N LYS A 217 -19.25 -10.87 6.29
CA LYS A 217 -20.57 -11.53 6.28
C LYS A 217 -20.62 -12.84 7.08
N GLY A 218 -19.48 -13.44 7.38
CA GLY A 218 -19.39 -14.75 8.09
C GLY A 218 -18.99 -14.64 9.56
N SER A 219 -18.56 -13.47 10.02
CA SER A 219 -18.13 -13.27 11.39
C SER A 219 -19.25 -12.62 12.19
N GLY A 220 -19.75 -13.26 13.25
CA GLY A 220 -20.62 -12.66 14.27
C GLY A 220 -19.92 -11.54 15.10
N SER A 221 -18.98 -10.86 14.49
CA SER A 221 -18.10 -9.87 15.08
C SER A 221 -18.80 -8.51 15.24
N ARG A 222 -18.43 -7.74 16.28
CA ARG A 222 -18.87 -6.35 16.48
C ARG A 222 -18.61 -5.47 15.25
N TYR A 223 -17.63 -5.80 14.41
CA TYR A 223 -17.34 -5.11 13.15
C TYR A 223 -18.45 -5.29 12.10
N SER A 224 -19.17 -6.44 12.07
CA SER A 224 -20.25 -6.65 11.10
C SER A 224 -21.42 -5.67 11.30
N SER A 225 -21.68 -5.25 12.55
CA SER A 225 -22.73 -4.27 12.85
C SER A 225 -22.36 -2.84 12.43
N HIS A 226 -21.09 -2.47 12.52
CA HIS A 226 -20.59 -1.19 12.00
C HIS A 226 -20.69 -1.14 10.46
N TYR A 227 -20.20 -2.17 9.77
CA TYR A 227 -20.26 -2.23 8.30
C TYR A 227 -21.70 -2.35 7.75
N SER A 228 -22.61 -2.99 8.46
CA SER A 228 -24.04 -3.00 8.12
C SER A 228 -24.67 -1.60 8.15
N LYS A 229 -24.21 -0.73 9.05
CA LYS A 229 -24.58 0.70 9.07
C LYS A 229 -24.00 1.44 7.86
N TYR A 230 -22.79 1.13 7.43
CA TYR A 230 -22.17 1.72 6.23
C TYR A 230 -22.92 1.34 4.93
N GLY A 231 -23.47 0.13 4.83
CA GLY A 231 -24.33 -0.26 3.71
C GLY A 231 -25.61 0.57 3.60
N LYS A 232 -26.16 1.06 4.73
CA LYS A 232 -27.28 2.01 4.74
C LYS A 232 -26.84 3.42 4.34
N TYR A 233 -25.67 3.86 4.77
CA TYR A 233 -25.09 5.16 4.40
C TYR A 233 -24.79 5.25 2.89
N SER A 234 -24.26 4.19 2.30
CA SER A 234 -24.02 4.09 0.84
C SER A 234 -25.31 4.24 0.01
N LYS A 235 -26.42 3.65 0.49
CA LYS A 235 -27.73 3.84 -0.15
C LYS A 235 -28.24 5.27 0.01
N TYR A 236 -27.98 5.89 1.15
CA TYR A 236 -28.40 7.28 1.41
C TYR A 236 -27.64 8.27 0.51
N GLN A 237 -26.33 8.12 0.37
CA GLN A 237 -25.53 8.94 -0.55
C GLN A 237 -25.95 8.77 -2.01
N LYS A 238 -26.14 7.51 -2.48
CA LYS A 238 -26.64 7.28 -3.85
C LYS A 238 -27.97 7.97 -4.13
N ASN A 239 -28.86 8.02 -3.16
CA ASN A 239 -30.15 8.68 -3.31
C ASN A 239 -30.00 10.23 -3.33
N GLN A 240 -29.11 10.79 -2.53
CA GLN A 240 -28.83 12.23 -2.56
C GLN A 240 -28.17 12.66 -3.88
N TYR A 241 -27.20 11.88 -4.39
CA TYR A 241 -26.58 12.17 -5.70
C TYR A 241 -27.60 12.06 -6.85
N LYS A 242 -28.54 11.11 -6.82
CA LYS A 242 -29.62 11.04 -7.81
C LYS A 242 -30.54 12.27 -7.72
N GLN A 243 -30.96 12.65 -6.53
CA GLN A 243 -31.82 13.82 -6.36
C GLN A 243 -31.15 15.13 -6.77
N SER A 244 -29.85 15.32 -6.48
CA SER A 244 -29.12 16.51 -6.92
C SER A 244 -28.89 16.53 -8.43
N ALA A 245 -28.67 15.38 -9.07
CA ALA A 245 -28.55 15.28 -10.52
C ALA A 245 -29.88 15.53 -11.24
N GLU A 246 -30.99 15.06 -10.70
CA GLU A 246 -32.34 15.33 -11.23
C GLU A 246 -32.73 16.82 -11.07
N LEU A 247 -32.37 17.46 -9.97
CA LEU A 247 -32.59 18.89 -9.73
C LEU A 247 -31.74 19.80 -10.62
N SER A 248 -30.53 19.34 -11.02
CA SER A 248 -29.69 20.08 -11.97
C SER A 248 -30.15 19.95 -13.43
N GLN A 249 -30.76 18.82 -13.80
CA GLN A 249 -31.34 18.63 -15.14
C GLN A 249 -32.70 19.30 -15.32
N GLY A 250 -33.51 19.39 -14.26
CA GLY A 250 -34.81 20.10 -14.31
C GLY A 250 -34.71 21.62 -14.44
N LYS A 251 -33.57 22.21 -14.08
CA LYS A 251 -33.34 23.67 -14.26
C LYS A 251 -32.80 24.05 -15.66
N ALA A 252 -32.41 23.10 -16.48
CA ALA A 252 -31.93 23.35 -17.83
C ALA A 252 -33.02 23.23 -18.92
N SER A 253 -34.24 22.84 -18.53
CA SER A 253 -35.39 22.71 -19.45
C SER A 253 -36.39 23.87 -19.40
N ASP A 254 -36.16 24.86 -18.54
CA ASP A 254 -37.02 26.04 -18.37
C ASP A 254 -36.38 27.37 -18.80
N GLN A 255 -35.42 27.30 -19.73
CA GLN A 255 -34.85 28.50 -20.41
C GLN A 255 -35.00 28.46 -21.91
#